data_5dad537bf163462d82185f5a005d0fff
#
_entry.id   5dad537bf163462d82185f5a005d0fff
#
_cell.length_a   1.000
_cell.length_b   1.000
_cell.length_c   1.000
_cell.angle_alpha   90.00
_cell.angle_beta   90.00
_cell.angle_gamma   90.00
#
_symmetry.space_group_name_H-M   'P 1'
#
loop_
_entity.id
_entity.type
_entity.pdbx_description
1 polymer ?
#
loop_
_entity_poly.entity_id
_entity_poly.type
_entity_poly.pdbx_seq_one_letter_code
_entity_poly.pdbx_strand_id
1 'polypeptide(L)'
;MHIDIGINEKDRAEIAGGLGRLLADTYSLYLKTHNFHWNVTGPMFQTLHLMFETQYNELALAVDLLAERIRALGFPAPATYSEFARLSSIKETAGVPKAEEMIRLLVEGQESVVPTARSIFELVKNANDEATADLLTQRIQLHEKTAWMLRSLLEN
;
A
#
# COMPACT_ATOMS: atom_id res chain seq x y z
N MET A 1 3.52 -22.84 17.93
CA MET A 1 4.17 -23.75 16.96
C MET A 1 5.51 -23.14 16.57
N HIS A 2 6.56 -23.93 16.57
CA HIS A 2 7.88 -23.46 16.13
C HIS A 2 7.89 -23.29 14.60
N ILE A 3 8.47 -22.19 14.14
CA ILE A 3 8.64 -21.89 12.71
C ILE A 3 10.11 -21.98 12.38
N ASP A 4 10.46 -22.85 11.44
CA ASP A 4 11.84 -23.02 10.98
C ASP A 4 11.90 -22.82 9.48
N ILE A 5 12.12 -21.57 9.07
CA ILE A 5 12.21 -21.15 7.67
C ILE A 5 13.56 -20.49 7.35
N GLY A 6 14.58 -20.72 8.21
CA GLY A 6 15.91 -20.17 7.99
C GLY A 6 16.09 -18.71 8.40
N ILE A 7 15.11 -18.10 9.05
CA ILE A 7 15.14 -16.74 9.56
C ILE A 7 14.81 -16.78 11.07
N ASN A 8 15.67 -16.21 11.90
CA ASN A 8 15.44 -16.23 13.36
C ASN A 8 14.20 -15.40 13.75
N GLU A 9 13.67 -15.66 14.93
CA GLU A 9 12.43 -15.05 15.40
C GLU A 9 12.52 -13.52 15.49
N LYS A 10 13.67 -12.99 15.95
CA LYS A 10 13.85 -11.54 16.05
C LYS A 10 13.74 -10.86 14.69
N ASP A 11 14.43 -11.38 13.69
CA ASP A 11 14.40 -10.82 12.32
C ASP A 11 13.02 -10.94 11.73
N ARG A 12 12.34 -12.09 11.92
CA ARG A 12 10.97 -12.28 11.46
C ARG A 12 10.01 -11.26 12.10
N ALA A 13 10.17 -10.97 13.40
CA ALA A 13 9.35 -9.99 14.10
C ALA A 13 9.55 -8.57 13.56
N GLU A 14 10.80 -8.18 13.32
CA GLU A 14 11.13 -6.86 12.79
C GLU A 14 10.59 -6.66 11.36
N ILE A 15 10.74 -7.67 10.52
CA ILE A 15 10.21 -7.67 9.15
C ILE A 15 8.67 -7.61 9.19
N ALA A 16 8.03 -8.42 10.01
CA ALA A 16 6.58 -8.41 10.17
C ALA A 16 6.07 -7.05 10.65
N GLY A 17 6.79 -6.38 11.55
CA GLY A 17 6.45 -5.03 11.99
C GLY A 17 6.49 -4.01 10.84
N GLY A 18 7.52 -4.09 10.02
CA GLY A 18 7.63 -3.26 8.82
C GLY A 18 6.52 -3.52 7.80
N LEU A 19 6.24 -4.79 7.55
CA LEU A 19 5.13 -5.19 6.66
C LEU A 19 3.77 -4.74 7.21
N GLY A 20 3.59 -4.69 8.53
CA GLY A 20 2.38 -4.16 9.16
C GLY A 20 2.14 -2.68 8.82
N ARG A 21 3.21 -1.87 8.82
CA ARG A 21 3.12 -0.47 8.38
C ARG A 21 2.77 -0.36 6.89
N LEU A 22 3.40 -1.19 6.06
CA LEU A 22 3.11 -1.23 4.63
C LEU A 22 1.68 -1.71 4.34
N LEU A 23 1.21 -2.68 5.09
CA LEU A 23 -0.18 -3.15 5.02
C LEU A 23 -1.16 -2.02 5.37
N ALA A 24 -0.88 -1.28 6.44
CA ALA A 24 -1.70 -0.14 6.86
C ALA A 24 -1.75 0.95 5.79
N ASP A 25 -0.61 1.29 5.20
CA ASP A 25 -0.54 2.25 4.09
C ASP A 25 -1.37 1.76 2.90
N THR A 26 -1.20 0.50 2.54
CA THR A 26 -1.87 -0.10 1.37
C THR A 26 -3.39 -0.13 1.56
N TYR A 27 -3.86 -0.52 2.75
CA TYR A 27 -5.29 -0.55 3.05
C TYR A 27 -5.89 0.86 3.09
N SER A 28 -5.18 1.81 3.67
CA SER A 28 -5.61 3.21 3.70
C SER A 28 -5.71 3.80 2.30
N LEU A 29 -4.74 3.51 1.44
CA LEU A 29 -4.76 3.94 0.05
C LEU A 29 -5.88 3.23 -0.73
N TYR A 30 -6.13 1.95 -0.46
CA TYR A 30 -7.26 1.20 -1.01
C TYR A 30 -8.58 1.91 -0.71
N LEU A 31 -8.82 2.24 0.55
CA LEU A 31 -10.06 2.90 0.96
C LEU A 31 -10.20 4.30 0.30
N LYS A 32 -9.13 5.08 0.27
CA LYS A 32 -9.12 6.40 -0.38
C LYS A 32 -9.43 6.28 -1.87
N THR A 33 -8.83 5.34 -2.56
CA THR A 33 -9.06 5.09 -3.99
C THR A 33 -10.50 4.63 -4.24
N HIS A 34 -11.02 3.76 -3.39
CA HIS A 34 -12.39 3.29 -3.45
C HIS A 34 -13.40 4.43 -3.24
N ASN A 35 -13.14 5.29 -2.25
CA ASN A 35 -13.92 6.51 -2.02
C ASN A 35 -13.96 7.38 -3.28
N PHE A 36 -12.82 7.63 -3.90
CA PHE A 36 -12.73 8.50 -5.08
C PHE A 36 -13.35 7.85 -6.31
N HIS A 37 -13.26 6.53 -6.44
CA HIS A 37 -13.99 5.78 -7.46
C HIS A 37 -15.50 6.01 -7.36
N TRP A 38 -16.06 5.98 -6.16
CA TRP A 38 -17.49 6.21 -5.95
C TRP A 38 -17.89 7.67 -6.16
N ASN A 39 -17.08 8.61 -5.69
CA ASN A 39 -17.49 10.00 -5.52
C ASN A 39 -16.97 10.96 -6.59
N VAL A 40 -16.18 10.52 -7.54
CA VAL A 40 -15.69 11.36 -8.64
C VAL A 40 -16.85 11.83 -9.52
N THR A 41 -16.77 13.09 -9.95
CA THR A 41 -17.76 13.70 -10.88
C THR A 41 -17.03 14.55 -11.91
N GLY A 42 -17.75 14.99 -12.92
CA GLY A 42 -17.26 15.92 -13.94
C GLY A 42 -16.96 15.25 -15.29
N PRO A 43 -16.34 15.99 -16.22
CA PRO A 43 -16.14 15.54 -17.60
C PRO A 43 -15.31 14.25 -17.72
N MET A 44 -14.43 13.98 -16.75
CA MET A 44 -13.56 12.80 -16.74
C MET A 44 -14.15 11.65 -15.89
N PHE A 45 -15.42 11.74 -15.51
CA PHE A 45 -16.02 10.77 -14.59
C PHE A 45 -15.77 9.33 -15.00
N GLN A 46 -16.14 8.96 -16.23
CA GLN A 46 -16.03 7.56 -16.66
C GLN A 46 -14.58 7.07 -16.68
N THR A 47 -13.69 7.87 -17.21
CA THR A 47 -12.25 7.54 -17.26
C THR A 47 -11.68 7.33 -15.88
N LEU A 48 -11.93 8.25 -14.94
CA LEU A 48 -11.41 8.18 -13.59
C LEU A 48 -12.09 7.10 -12.77
N HIS A 49 -13.40 6.94 -12.89
CA HIS A 49 -14.13 5.88 -12.20
C HIS A 49 -13.54 4.50 -12.53
N LEU A 50 -13.29 4.22 -13.80
CA LEU A 50 -12.71 2.96 -14.25
C LEU A 50 -11.22 2.84 -13.87
N MET A 51 -10.46 3.92 -13.95
CA MET A 51 -9.05 3.93 -13.55
C MET A 51 -8.90 3.65 -12.06
N PHE A 52 -9.70 4.31 -11.23
CA PHE A 52 -9.68 4.09 -9.79
C PHE A 52 -10.13 2.67 -9.43
N GLU A 53 -11.07 2.10 -10.17
CA GLU A 53 -11.48 0.70 -9.99
C GLU A 53 -10.32 -0.26 -10.24
N THR A 54 -9.58 -0.09 -11.31
CA THR A 54 -8.39 -0.88 -11.61
C THR A 54 -7.37 -0.77 -10.47
N GLN A 55 -7.18 0.45 -9.96
CA GLN A 55 -6.22 0.71 -8.89
C GLN A 55 -6.65 0.09 -7.56
N TYR A 56 -7.91 0.25 -7.14
CA TYR A 56 -8.32 -0.32 -5.85
C TYR A 56 -8.37 -1.86 -5.90
N ASN A 57 -8.70 -2.45 -7.03
CA ASN A 57 -8.65 -3.91 -7.18
C ASN A 57 -7.23 -4.45 -7.05
N GLU A 58 -6.23 -3.77 -7.63
CA GLU A 58 -4.82 -4.11 -7.47
C GLU A 58 -4.38 -3.99 -6.00
N LEU A 59 -4.80 -2.91 -5.33
CA LEU A 59 -4.49 -2.69 -3.92
C LEU A 59 -5.12 -3.75 -3.01
N ALA A 60 -6.33 -4.19 -3.31
CA ALA A 60 -7.00 -5.25 -2.55
C ALA A 60 -6.23 -6.57 -2.60
N LEU A 61 -5.70 -6.93 -3.78
CA LEU A 61 -4.84 -8.10 -3.92
C LEU A 61 -3.53 -7.94 -3.17
N ALA A 62 -2.95 -6.75 -3.20
CA ALA A 62 -1.71 -6.43 -2.48
C ALA A 62 -1.90 -6.54 -0.96
N VAL A 63 -3.01 -6.06 -0.43
CA VAL A 63 -3.37 -6.18 0.99
C VAL A 63 -3.31 -7.65 1.43
N ASP A 64 -3.90 -8.53 0.64
CA ASP A 64 -3.92 -9.96 0.95
C ASP A 64 -2.51 -10.55 0.96
N LEU A 65 -1.72 -10.28 -0.06
CA LEU A 65 -0.34 -10.75 -0.15
C LEU A 65 0.52 -10.29 1.03
N LEU A 66 0.40 -9.02 1.44
CA LEU A 66 1.14 -8.46 2.57
C LEU A 66 0.73 -9.10 3.90
N ALA A 67 -0.57 -9.21 4.13
CA ALA A 67 -1.10 -9.82 5.34
C ALA A 67 -0.67 -11.30 5.46
N GLU A 68 -0.76 -12.06 4.38
CA GLU A 68 -0.37 -13.47 4.36
C GLU A 68 1.14 -13.65 4.52
N ARG A 69 1.95 -12.72 4.01
CA ARG A 69 3.40 -12.74 4.26
C ARG A 69 3.73 -12.55 5.74
N ILE A 70 3.03 -11.62 6.41
CA ILE A 70 3.16 -11.45 7.88
C ILE A 70 2.82 -12.77 8.59
N ARG A 71 1.74 -13.43 8.18
CA ARG A 71 1.34 -14.72 8.75
C ARG A 71 2.38 -15.81 8.50
N ALA A 72 2.95 -15.86 7.31
CA ALA A 72 3.99 -16.82 6.97
C ALA A 72 5.26 -16.61 7.82
N LEU A 73 5.55 -15.37 8.21
CA LEU A 73 6.64 -15.07 9.14
C LEU A 73 6.33 -15.42 10.60
N GLY A 74 5.08 -15.80 10.92
CA GLY A 74 4.69 -16.30 12.22
C GLY A 74 4.00 -15.30 13.14
N PHE A 75 3.52 -14.18 12.62
CA PHE A 75 2.91 -13.12 13.42
C PHE A 75 1.49 -12.80 12.96
N PRO A 76 0.62 -12.27 13.83
CA PRO A 76 -0.69 -11.79 13.42
C PRO A 76 -0.57 -10.58 12.49
N ALA A 77 -1.43 -10.52 11.47
CA ALA A 77 -1.55 -9.32 10.65
C ALA A 77 -2.46 -8.31 11.36
N PRO A 78 -2.08 -7.01 11.42
CA PRO A 78 -2.98 -5.99 11.94
C PRO A 78 -4.21 -5.89 11.02
N ALA A 79 -5.39 -5.74 11.60
CA ALA A 79 -6.64 -5.76 10.82
C ALA A 79 -7.79 -5.02 11.50
N THR A 80 -7.52 -3.92 12.18
CA THR A 80 -8.57 -3.03 12.69
C THR A 80 -8.36 -1.61 12.17
N TYR A 81 -9.43 -0.84 12.07
CA TYR A 81 -9.34 0.54 11.60
C TYR A 81 -8.42 1.38 12.49
N SER A 82 -8.47 1.22 13.81
CA SER A 82 -7.62 1.97 14.72
C SER A 82 -6.14 1.60 14.58
N GLU A 83 -5.82 0.32 14.37
CA GLU A 83 -4.45 -0.11 14.10
C GLU A 83 -3.94 0.48 12.79
N PHE A 84 -4.73 0.42 11.73
CA PHE A 84 -4.34 0.99 10.45
C PHE A 84 -4.16 2.51 10.53
N ALA A 85 -5.04 3.22 11.24
CA ALA A 85 -4.90 4.66 11.44
C ALA A 85 -3.60 5.02 12.19
N ARG A 86 -3.22 4.20 13.18
CA ARG A 86 -2.00 4.41 13.95
C ARG A 86 -0.73 4.11 13.15
N LEU A 87 -0.76 3.08 12.30
CA LEU A 87 0.40 2.60 11.55
C LEU A 87 0.61 3.32 10.22
N SER A 88 -0.47 3.82 9.60
CA SER A 88 -0.44 4.35 8.26
C SER A 88 0.21 5.74 8.19
N SER A 89 0.98 5.97 7.12
CA SER A 89 1.47 7.29 6.72
C SER A 89 0.47 8.03 5.82
N ILE A 90 -0.56 7.35 5.34
CA ILE A 90 -1.61 7.92 4.48
C ILE A 90 -2.63 8.65 5.34
N LYS A 91 -2.84 9.94 5.06
CA LYS A 91 -3.83 10.75 5.79
C LYS A 91 -5.19 10.64 5.13
N GLU A 92 -6.24 10.66 5.96
CA GLU A 92 -7.61 10.75 5.48
C GLU A 92 -7.89 12.12 4.85
N THR A 93 -8.80 12.14 3.88
CA THR A 93 -9.27 13.36 3.24
C THR A 93 -10.73 13.59 3.62
N ALA A 94 -11.01 14.71 4.29
CA ALA A 94 -12.37 15.09 4.66
C ALA A 94 -13.13 15.62 3.43
N GLY A 95 -14.44 15.31 3.36
CA GLY A 95 -15.31 15.76 2.28
C GLY A 95 -15.06 15.06 0.96
N VAL A 96 -15.57 15.64 -0.12
CA VAL A 96 -15.42 15.11 -1.48
C VAL A 96 -14.66 16.13 -2.32
N PRO A 97 -13.37 15.90 -2.59
CA PRO A 97 -12.58 16.79 -3.46
C PRO A 97 -13.09 16.77 -4.90
N LYS A 98 -12.71 17.77 -5.67
CA LYS A 98 -12.91 17.75 -7.12
C LYS A 98 -11.98 16.71 -7.77
N ALA A 99 -12.33 16.27 -8.98
CA ALA A 99 -11.60 15.22 -9.71
C ALA A 99 -10.09 15.46 -9.79
N GLU A 100 -9.68 16.67 -10.13
CA GLU A 100 -8.24 17.01 -10.24
C GLU A 100 -7.52 16.87 -8.89
N GLU A 101 -8.15 17.32 -7.81
CA GLU A 101 -7.60 17.17 -6.46
C GLU A 101 -7.57 15.71 -6.02
N MET A 102 -8.56 14.90 -6.40
CA MET A 102 -8.52 13.45 -6.16
C MET A 102 -7.29 12.82 -6.80
N ILE A 103 -6.97 13.22 -8.03
CA ILE A 103 -5.77 12.72 -8.73
C ILE A 103 -4.51 13.12 -7.95
N ARG A 104 -4.38 14.38 -7.52
CA ARG A 104 -3.24 14.83 -6.71
C ARG A 104 -3.07 14.05 -5.43
N LEU A 105 -4.16 13.86 -4.70
CA LEU A 105 -4.15 13.11 -3.44
C LEU A 105 -3.79 11.64 -3.64
N LEU A 106 -4.19 11.04 -4.75
CA LEU A 106 -3.80 9.66 -5.07
C LEU A 106 -2.33 9.57 -5.49
N VAL A 107 -1.79 10.56 -6.20
CA VAL A 107 -0.34 10.64 -6.47
C VAL A 107 0.43 10.67 -5.14
N GLU A 108 0.04 11.56 -4.24
CA GLU A 108 0.67 11.65 -2.91
C GLU A 108 0.57 10.33 -2.14
N GLY A 109 -0.59 9.68 -2.20
CA GLY A 109 -0.80 8.39 -1.55
C GLY A 109 0.11 7.30 -2.11
N GLN A 110 0.18 7.17 -3.43
CA GLN A 110 1.07 6.21 -4.08
C GLN A 110 2.54 6.47 -3.73
N GLU A 111 2.94 7.73 -3.76
CA GLU A 111 4.30 8.13 -3.42
C GLU A 111 4.62 7.94 -1.94
N SER A 112 3.65 8.05 -1.03
CA SER A 112 3.85 7.84 0.41
C SER A 112 4.09 6.36 0.76
N VAL A 113 3.52 5.44 0.03
CA VAL A 113 3.71 3.99 0.26
C VAL A 113 5.14 3.56 -0.06
N VAL A 114 5.77 4.19 -1.05
CA VAL A 114 7.10 3.79 -1.54
C VAL A 114 8.18 3.92 -0.46
N PRO A 115 8.33 5.05 0.27
CA PRO A 115 9.30 5.13 1.36
C PRO A 115 9.03 4.12 2.48
N THR A 116 7.77 3.84 2.79
CA THR A 116 7.42 2.82 3.78
C THR A 116 7.96 1.46 3.36
N ALA A 117 7.74 1.06 2.11
CA ALA A 117 8.29 -0.18 1.56
C ALA A 117 9.82 -0.18 1.56
N ARG A 118 10.45 0.91 1.13
CA ARG A 118 11.92 1.03 1.11
C ARG A 118 12.53 0.92 2.51
N SER A 119 11.85 1.41 3.54
CA SER A 119 12.35 1.35 4.93
C SER A 119 12.53 -0.08 5.46
N ILE A 120 11.91 -1.06 4.82
CA ILE A 120 11.95 -2.46 5.24
C ILE A 120 13.15 -3.21 4.62
N PHE A 121 13.71 -2.71 3.53
CA PHE A 121 14.73 -3.44 2.76
C PHE A 121 15.98 -3.78 3.55
N GLU A 122 16.44 -2.89 4.43
CA GLU A 122 17.63 -3.16 5.23
C GLU A 122 17.42 -4.36 6.16
N LEU A 123 16.27 -4.43 6.82
CA LEU A 123 15.90 -5.57 7.68
C LEU A 123 15.83 -6.86 6.87
N VAL A 124 15.20 -6.81 5.72
CA VAL A 124 15.01 -7.95 4.82
C VAL A 124 16.36 -8.45 4.28
N LYS A 125 17.23 -7.53 3.87
CA LYS A 125 18.57 -7.83 3.36
C LYS A 125 19.42 -8.50 4.44
N ASN A 126 19.42 -7.95 5.65
CA ASN A 126 20.20 -8.48 6.76
C ASN A 126 19.75 -9.89 7.18
N ALA A 127 18.47 -10.18 7.02
CA ALA A 127 17.88 -11.50 7.32
C ALA A 127 17.97 -12.48 6.15
N ASN A 128 18.43 -12.06 4.99
CA ASN A 128 18.41 -12.84 3.75
C ASN A 128 17.00 -13.34 3.38
N ASP A 129 15.99 -12.52 3.63
CA ASP A 129 14.60 -12.83 3.32
C ASP A 129 14.27 -12.40 1.88
N GLU A 130 14.72 -13.17 0.90
CA GLU A 130 14.51 -12.89 -0.52
C GLU A 130 13.03 -12.89 -0.90
N ALA A 131 12.21 -13.68 -0.22
CA ALA A 131 10.77 -13.74 -0.52
C ALA A 131 10.08 -12.42 -0.17
N THR A 132 10.40 -11.82 0.98
CA THR A 132 9.89 -10.49 1.31
C THR A 132 10.52 -9.41 0.41
N ALA A 133 11.82 -9.53 0.10
CA ALA A 133 12.49 -8.59 -0.82
C ALA A 133 11.78 -8.54 -2.18
N ASP A 134 11.43 -9.70 -2.73
CA ASP A 134 10.71 -9.78 -3.99
C ASP A 134 9.33 -9.10 -3.92
N LEU A 135 8.57 -9.36 -2.86
CA LEU A 135 7.28 -8.73 -2.64
C LEU A 135 7.42 -7.20 -2.55
N LEU A 136 8.39 -6.69 -1.81
CA LEU A 136 8.66 -5.26 -1.69
C LEU A 136 9.02 -4.64 -3.04
N THR A 137 9.88 -5.31 -3.81
CA THR A 137 10.30 -4.87 -5.14
C THR A 137 9.10 -4.71 -6.07
N GLN A 138 8.23 -5.69 -6.10
CA GLN A 138 7.00 -5.64 -6.90
C GLN A 138 6.08 -4.49 -6.45
N ARG A 139 5.90 -4.31 -5.14
CA ARG A 139 5.07 -3.25 -4.62
C ARG A 139 5.60 -1.87 -4.99
N ILE A 140 6.89 -1.63 -4.82
CA ILE A 140 7.52 -0.35 -5.18
C ILE A 140 7.32 -0.06 -6.66
N GLN A 141 7.59 -1.01 -7.52
CA GLN A 141 7.45 -0.85 -8.98
C GLN A 141 6.01 -0.49 -9.36
N LEU A 142 5.01 -1.16 -8.78
CA LEU A 142 3.60 -0.90 -9.08
C LEU A 142 3.14 0.46 -8.58
N HIS A 143 3.54 0.87 -7.37
CA HIS A 143 3.19 2.19 -6.83
C HIS A 143 3.83 3.32 -7.63
N GLU A 144 5.10 3.18 -8.00
CA GLU A 144 5.80 4.18 -8.83
C GLU A 144 5.16 4.32 -10.21
N LYS A 145 4.79 3.21 -10.83
CA LYS A 145 4.08 3.19 -12.12
C LYS A 145 2.71 3.87 -12.01
N THR A 146 1.94 3.54 -10.99
CA THR A 146 0.60 4.11 -10.78
C THR A 146 0.69 5.62 -10.54
N ALA A 147 1.67 6.06 -9.73
CA ALA A 147 1.91 7.48 -9.50
C ALA A 147 2.26 8.21 -10.81
N TRP A 148 3.10 7.62 -11.65
CA TRP A 148 3.42 8.17 -12.96
C TRP A 148 2.16 8.32 -13.83
N MET A 149 1.33 7.30 -13.91
CA MET A 149 0.11 7.35 -14.72
C MET A 149 -0.86 8.42 -14.22
N LEU A 150 -1.00 8.57 -12.91
CA LEU A 150 -1.84 9.61 -12.30
C LEU A 150 -1.30 11.01 -12.58
N ARG A 151 0.02 11.22 -12.40
CA ARG A 151 0.65 12.52 -12.69
C ARG A 151 0.45 12.95 -14.14
N SER A 152 0.47 12.00 -15.05
CA SER A 152 0.29 12.28 -16.48
C SER A 152 -1.07 12.89 -16.82
N LEU A 153 -2.07 12.71 -15.94
CA LEU A 153 -3.38 13.35 -16.09
C LEU A 153 -3.39 14.81 -15.63
N LEU A 154 -2.37 15.24 -14.91
CA LEU A 154 -2.25 16.61 -14.37
C LEU A 154 -1.41 17.54 -15.25
N GLU A 155 -0.70 17.00 -16.22
CA GLU A 155 0.11 17.76 -17.14
C GLU A 155 -0.77 18.40 -18.24
N ASN A 156 -0.47 19.69 -18.55
CA ASN A 156 -1.17 20.45 -19.60
C ASN A 156 -0.36 20.44 -20.89
#